data_817b8496cff6893a07e07b363a12dd63
#
_entry.id   817b8496cff6893a07e07b363a12dd63
#
_cell.length_a   1.000
_cell.length_b   1.000
_cell.length_c   1.000
_cell.angle_alpha   90.00
_cell.angle_beta   90.00
_cell.angle_gamma   90.00
#
_symmetry.space_group_name_H-M   'P 1'
#
loop_
_entity.id
_entity.type
_entity.pdbx_description
1 polymer ?
#
loop_
_entity_poly.entity_id
_entity_poly.type
_entity_poly.pdbx_seq_one_letter_code
_entity_poly.pdbx_strand_id
1 'polypeptide(L)'
;MKIAVANTLLLESDFDRVLKDLPNRSRLRYDRLQDIVNSAIEQKVDMLVLPECYLPFEWLPILARTCAKNQMAIVTGVEHLKVNRKKRAPLVSNLTAVILPFIEENYKFSYIHFHTKVHLAPHEKEKIESFRCVANNGNRYELYNWNDFWFSVYCCFELTSIYDRSMFQAYADAIIAVEWNKDTNYYSNIVESLSRDLHCFCIQVNTSEFGDSRITIPSKTETKDLLKVKGGKNATILLDTIDIVGLRNFQLKGHTLQEKISEGKKYKPTPPDFNYDVVSKKMHKSLWDVVE
;
A
#
# COMPACT_ATOMS: atom_id res chain seq x y z
N MET A 1 -15.07 -3.00 3.29
CA MET A 1 -14.32 -1.91 2.61
C MET A 1 -13.95 -2.37 1.21
N LYS A 2 -14.33 -1.62 0.20
CA LYS A 2 -14.06 -1.94 -1.22
C LYS A 2 -12.70 -1.36 -1.64
N ILE A 3 -11.74 -2.22 -1.95
CA ILE A 3 -10.37 -1.86 -2.33
C ILE A 3 -10.15 -2.10 -3.81
N ALA A 4 -9.55 -1.15 -4.51
CA ALA A 4 -9.11 -1.32 -5.89
C ALA A 4 -7.59 -1.31 -5.98
N VAL A 5 -7.03 -2.25 -6.74
CA VAL A 5 -5.63 -2.28 -7.15
C VAL A 5 -5.52 -1.83 -8.61
N ALA A 6 -4.65 -0.86 -8.87
CA ALA A 6 -4.45 -0.36 -10.21
C ALA A 6 -3.49 -1.25 -11.01
N ASN A 7 -3.90 -1.66 -12.20
CA ASN A 7 -3.03 -2.27 -13.20
C ASN A 7 -2.58 -1.19 -14.18
N THR A 8 -1.38 -0.66 -14.00
CA THR A 8 -0.87 0.45 -14.81
C THR A 8 0.64 0.34 -15.03
N LEU A 9 1.09 0.82 -16.18
CA LEU A 9 2.46 0.65 -16.65
C LEU A 9 3.37 1.77 -16.12
N LEU A 10 4.49 1.35 -15.54
CA LEU A 10 5.65 2.17 -15.24
C LEU A 10 6.88 1.49 -15.84
N LEU A 11 7.69 2.21 -16.60
CA LEU A 11 8.90 1.72 -17.23
C LEU A 11 10.16 2.20 -16.50
N GLU A 12 11.26 1.47 -16.66
CA GLU A 12 12.56 1.88 -16.09
C GLU A 12 13.01 3.27 -16.59
N SER A 13 12.69 3.60 -17.84
CA SER A 13 12.95 4.93 -18.40
C SER A 13 12.22 6.06 -17.67
N ASP A 14 11.09 5.79 -17.03
CA ASP A 14 10.35 6.79 -16.23
C ASP A 14 11.14 7.17 -14.98
N PHE A 15 11.78 6.21 -14.32
CA PHE A 15 12.67 6.42 -13.19
C PHE A 15 13.85 7.32 -13.57
N ASP A 16 14.54 7.02 -14.69
CA ASP A 16 15.68 7.79 -15.16
C ASP A 16 15.33 9.24 -15.50
N ARG A 17 14.15 9.46 -16.06
CA ARG A 17 13.68 10.80 -16.42
C ARG A 17 13.60 11.72 -15.19
N VAL A 18 13.08 11.22 -14.09
CA VAL A 18 12.93 12.02 -12.85
C VAL A 18 14.28 12.41 -12.28
N LEU A 19 15.25 11.50 -12.28
CA LEU A 19 16.62 11.80 -11.83
C LEU A 19 17.33 12.81 -12.74
N LYS A 20 16.88 12.98 -13.99
CA LYS A 20 17.30 14.02 -14.94
C LYS A 20 16.48 15.32 -14.85
N ASP A 21 15.69 15.51 -13.78
CA ASP A 21 14.78 16.64 -13.62
C ASP A 21 13.67 16.75 -14.70
N LEU A 22 13.28 15.61 -15.27
CA LEU A 22 12.26 15.46 -16.31
C LEU A 22 11.12 14.57 -15.83
N PRO A 23 10.28 15.00 -14.87
CA PRO A 23 9.17 14.19 -14.36
C PRO A 23 8.23 13.79 -15.51
N ASN A 24 7.64 12.59 -15.41
CA ASN A 24 6.79 12.07 -16.47
C ASN A 24 5.38 12.64 -16.42
N ARG A 25 5.23 13.87 -16.89
CA ARG A 25 3.96 14.60 -17.02
C ARG A 25 3.34 14.46 -18.42
N SER A 26 3.54 13.30 -19.06
CA SER A 26 2.99 13.06 -20.39
C SER A 26 1.46 12.99 -20.38
N ARG A 27 0.84 13.43 -21.50
CA ARG A 27 -0.60 13.33 -21.68
C ARG A 27 -1.10 11.90 -21.52
N LEU A 28 -0.38 10.93 -22.05
CA LEU A 28 -0.72 9.51 -21.97
C LEU A 28 -0.79 9.02 -20.49
N ARG A 29 0.18 9.43 -19.66
CA ARG A 29 0.16 9.07 -18.22
C ARG A 29 -1.00 9.74 -17.51
N TYR A 30 -1.27 11.00 -17.82
CA TYR A 30 -2.41 11.70 -17.26
C TYR A 30 -3.73 11.04 -17.62
N ASP A 31 -3.95 10.70 -18.88
CA ASP A 31 -5.17 10.06 -19.34
C ASP A 31 -5.37 8.68 -18.66
N ARG A 32 -4.31 7.87 -18.57
CA ARG A 32 -4.34 6.59 -17.83
C ARG A 32 -4.70 6.77 -16.36
N LEU A 33 -4.12 7.77 -15.69
CA LEU A 33 -4.46 8.08 -14.30
C LEU A 33 -5.94 8.49 -14.18
N GLN A 34 -6.45 9.32 -15.09
CA GLN A 34 -7.85 9.74 -15.11
C GLN A 34 -8.80 8.53 -15.32
N ASP A 35 -8.48 7.64 -16.25
CA ASP A 35 -9.29 6.44 -16.51
C ASP A 35 -9.34 5.55 -15.26
N ILE A 36 -8.23 5.32 -14.58
CA ILE A 36 -8.14 4.54 -13.34
C ILE A 36 -8.98 5.20 -12.24
N VAL A 37 -8.80 6.50 -12.02
CA VAL A 37 -9.48 7.24 -10.95
C VAL A 37 -10.99 7.31 -11.22
N ASN A 38 -11.40 7.60 -12.45
CA ASN A 38 -12.80 7.65 -12.83
C ASN A 38 -13.48 6.28 -12.68
N SER A 39 -12.82 5.20 -13.12
CA SER A 39 -13.30 3.84 -12.92
C SER A 39 -13.48 3.50 -11.45
N ALA A 40 -12.55 3.93 -10.57
CA ALA A 40 -12.66 3.71 -9.14
C ALA A 40 -13.85 4.49 -8.52
N ILE A 41 -14.08 5.73 -8.97
CA ILE A 41 -15.21 6.55 -8.54
C ILE A 41 -16.55 5.92 -8.99
N GLU A 42 -16.66 5.53 -10.26
CA GLU A 42 -17.86 4.88 -10.81
C GLU A 42 -18.20 3.58 -10.08
N GLN A 43 -17.19 2.82 -9.73
CA GLN A 43 -17.32 1.58 -8.97
C GLN A 43 -17.54 1.79 -7.46
N LYS A 44 -17.55 3.04 -6.98
CA LYS A 44 -17.69 3.40 -5.55
C LYS A 44 -16.66 2.69 -4.69
N VAL A 45 -15.40 2.79 -5.09
CA VAL A 45 -14.26 2.25 -4.35
C VAL A 45 -14.01 3.11 -3.11
N ASP A 46 -13.76 2.47 -1.96
CA ASP A 46 -13.40 3.18 -0.74
C ASP A 46 -11.92 3.61 -0.77
N MET A 47 -11.03 2.72 -1.27
CA MET A 47 -9.60 3.00 -1.37
C MET A 47 -9.02 2.48 -2.67
N LEU A 48 -8.32 3.35 -3.40
CA LEU A 48 -7.55 3.02 -4.61
C LEU A 48 -6.05 2.96 -4.27
N VAL A 49 -5.37 1.90 -4.70
CA VAL A 49 -3.92 1.74 -4.54
C VAL A 49 -3.24 1.70 -5.90
N LEU A 50 -2.21 2.56 -6.07
CA LEU A 50 -1.39 2.65 -7.28
C LEU A 50 0.06 2.21 -6.97
N PRO A 51 0.84 1.78 -7.99
CA PRO A 51 2.19 1.26 -7.77
C PRO A 51 3.21 2.31 -7.30
N GLU A 52 4.39 1.82 -6.91
CA GLU A 52 5.57 2.63 -6.56
C GLU A 52 5.98 3.56 -7.70
N CYS A 53 6.51 4.74 -7.39
CA CYS A 53 7.07 5.72 -8.34
C CYS A 53 6.12 6.17 -9.46
N TYR A 54 4.82 5.99 -9.32
CA TYR A 54 3.86 6.19 -10.41
C TYR A 54 3.45 7.64 -10.61
N LEU A 55 3.19 8.38 -9.51
CA LEU A 55 2.56 9.69 -9.56
C LEU A 55 3.57 10.83 -9.62
N PRO A 56 3.55 11.72 -10.64
CA PRO A 56 4.26 13.00 -10.59
C PRO A 56 3.82 13.82 -9.36
N PHE A 57 4.78 14.36 -8.61
CA PHE A 57 4.54 15.08 -7.37
C PHE A 57 3.53 16.25 -7.56
N GLU A 58 3.61 16.92 -8.69
CA GLU A 58 2.76 18.08 -9.01
C GLU A 58 1.27 17.74 -9.22
N TRP A 59 0.95 16.46 -9.40
CA TRP A 59 -0.45 16.00 -9.55
C TRP A 59 -1.12 15.65 -8.21
N LEU A 60 -0.36 15.63 -7.11
CA LEU A 60 -0.91 15.38 -5.77
C LEU A 60 -2.09 16.29 -5.39
N PRO A 61 -2.03 17.64 -5.63
CA PRO A 61 -3.15 18.48 -5.28
C PRO A 61 -4.45 18.15 -6.05
N ILE A 62 -4.33 17.66 -7.28
CA ILE A 62 -5.48 17.23 -8.09
C ILE A 62 -6.10 15.99 -7.46
N LEU A 63 -5.27 14.98 -7.13
CA LEU A 63 -5.75 13.77 -6.48
C LEU A 63 -6.34 14.05 -5.09
N ALA A 64 -5.73 14.93 -4.31
CA ALA A 64 -6.24 15.32 -3.01
C ALA A 64 -7.65 15.92 -3.09
N ARG A 65 -7.89 16.81 -4.06
CA ARG A 65 -9.23 17.37 -4.33
C ARG A 65 -10.22 16.27 -4.77
N THR A 66 -9.77 15.33 -5.59
CA THR A 66 -10.58 14.21 -6.05
C THR A 66 -10.97 13.29 -4.89
N CYS A 67 -10.01 12.98 -3.99
CA CYS A 67 -10.26 12.22 -2.76
C CYS A 67 -11.30 12.92 -1.89
N ALA A 68 -11.11 14.21 -1.60
CA ALA A 68 -12.04 14.99 -0.79
C ALA A 68 -13.45 15.00 -1.39
N LYS A 69 -13.57 15.26 -2.70
CA LYS A 69 -14.86 15.34 -3.39
C LYS A 69 -15.63 14.03 -3.34
N ASN A 70 -14.95 12.91 -3.60
CA ASN A 70 -15.57 11.59 -3.75
C ASN A 70 -15.50 10.73 -2.48
N GLN A 71 -14.85 11.22 -1.42
CA GLN A 71 -14.62 10.49 -0.17
C GLN A 71 -13.97 9.12 -0.39
N MET A 72 -13.03 9.05 -1.34
CA MET A 72 -12.25 7.89 -1.72
C MET A 72 -10.79 8.11 -1.33
N ALA A 73 -10.22 7.23 -0.51
CA ALA A 73 -8.80 7.26 -0.17
C ALA A 73 -7.92 6.82 -1.36
N ILE A 74 -6.70 7.36 -1.43
CA ILE A 74 -5.70 6.91 -2.42
C ILE A 74 -4.36 6.67 -1.73
N VAL A 75 -3.76 5.51 -2.00
CA VAL A 75 -2.36 5.21 -1.66
C VAL A 75 -1.58 5.07 -2.97
N THR A 76 -0.49 5.82 -3.13
CA THR A 76 0.28 5.84 -4.39
C THR A 76 1.75 6.09 -4.15
N GLY A 77 2.61 5.35 -4.84
CA GLY A 77 4.00 5.74 -4.98
C GLY A 77 4.09 7.06 -5.77
N VAL A 78 4.94 7.95 -5.30
CA VAL A 78 5.26 9.23 -5.97
C VAL A 78 6.59 9.09 -6.72
N GLU A 79 6.73 9.72 -7.86
CA GLU A 79 8.03 9.80 -8.53
C GLU A 79 9.08 10.34 -7.56
N HIS A 80 10.32 9.88 -7.69
CA HIS A 80 11.42 10.29 -6.80
C HIS A 80 11.47 11.80 -6.64
N LEU A 81 11.38 12.25 -5.40
CA LEU A 81 11.45 13.68 -5.10
C LEU A 81 12.91 14.10 -4.94
N LYS A 82 13.39 14.91 -5.88
CA LYS A 82 14.73 15.47 -5.85
C LYS A 82 14.73 16.86 -5.23
N VAL A 83 15.50 17.04 -4.17
CA VAL A 83 15.64 18.32 -3.47
C VAL A 83 17.05 18.84 -3.70
N ASN A 84 17.17 19.99 -4.39
CA ASN A 84 18.43 20.66 -4.66
C ASN A 84 18.88 21.49 -3.44
N ARG A 85 20.04 21.17 -2.89
CA ARG A 85 20.69 21.99 -1.86
C ARG A 85 21.92 22.66 -2.46
N LYS A 86 22.00 23.98 -2.38
CA LYS A 86 23.04 24.81 -3.03
C LYS A 86 24.51 24.43 -2.73
N LYS A 87 24.80 23.66 -1.68
CA LYS A 87 26.18 23.31 -1.26
C LYS A 87 26.46 21.82 -1.16
N ARG A 88 25.52 20.92 -1.53
CA ARG A 88 25.66 19.47 -1.43
C ARG A 88 25.04 18.80 -2.62
N ALA A 89 25.37 17.55 -2.85
CA ALA A 89 24.69 16.73 -3.85
C ALA A 89 23.16 16.73 -3.58
N PRO A 90 22.31 16.75 -4.62
CA PRO A 90 20.87 16.69 -4.47
C PRO A 90 20.44 15.46 -3.67
N LEU A 91 19.48 15.63 -2.76
CA LEU A 91 18.86 14.50 -2.05
C LEU A 91 17.69 13.96 -2.87
N VAL A 92 17.55 12.65 -2.90
CA VAL A 92 16.45 11.95 -3.58
C VAL A 92 15.71 11.08 -2.58
N SER A 93 14.42 11.31 -2.43
CA SER A 93 13.52 10.50 -1.61
C SER A 93 12.57 9.69 -2.48
N ASN A 94 12.36 8.43 -2.12
CA ASN A 94 11.26 7.62 -2.63
C ASN A 94 10.11 7.72 -1.64
N LEU A 95 8.97 8.23 -2.10
CA LEU A 95 7.83 8.56 -1.27
C LEU A 95 6.60 7.76 -1.68
N THR A 96 5.85 7.30 -0.69
CA THR A 96 4.47 6.85 -0.88
C THR A 96 3.51 7.85 -0.25
N ALA A 97 2.60 8.41 -1.04
CA ALA A 97 1.56 9.30 -0.57
C ALA A 97 0.34 8.51 -0.10
N VAL A 98 -0.11 8.77 1.11
CA VAL A 98 -1.36 8.30 1.69
C VAL A 98 -2.31 9.48 1.75
N ILE A 99 -3.35 9.48 0.92
CA ILE A 99 -4.30 10.58 0.79
C ILE A 99 -5.63 10.12 1.36
N LEU A 100 -6.01 10.66 2.50
CA LEU A 100 -7.20 10.26 3.26
C LEU A 100 -8.23 11.38 3.25
N PRO A 101 -9.46 11.12 2.78
CA PRO A 101 -10.55 12.09 2.82
C PRO A 101 -11.24 12.09 4.18
N PHE A 102 -11.74 13.28 4.55
CA PHE A 102 -12.50 13.52 5.78
C PHE A 102 -13.66 14.47 5.50
N ILE A 103 -14.66 14.39 6.37
CA ILE A 103 -15.78 15.35 6.43
C ILE A 103 -15.84 15.89 7.85
N GLU A 104 -15.78 17.20 7.99
CA GLU A 104 -15.95 17.89 9.25
C GLU A 104 -16.89 19.08 9.04
N GLU A 105 -17.96 19.17 9.82
CA GLU A 105 -18.96 20.24 9.75
C GLU A 105 -19.45 20.55 8.31
N ASN A 106 -19.65 19.54 7.48
CA ASN A 106 -20.00 19.62 6.05
C ASN A 106 -18.85 20.03 5.11
N TYR A 107 -17.66 20.32 5.60
CA TYR A 107 -16.48 20.53 4.76
C TYR A 107 -15.85 19.20 4.38
N LYS A 108 -15.62 19.03 3.07
CA LYS A 108 -14.90 17.88 2.52
C LYS A 108 -13.47 18.27 2.27
N PHE A 109 -12.54 17.63 2.93
CA PHE A 109 -11.10 17.84 2.72
C PHE A 109 -10.35 16.51 2.66
N SER A 110 -9.08 16.55 2.33
CA SER A 110 -8.20 15.40 2.42
C SER A 110 -6.87 15.78 3.05
N TYR A 111 -6.33 14.85 3.81
CA TYR A 111 -4.99 14.94 4.37
C TYR A 111 -4.03 14.11 3.50
N ILE A 112 -2.83 14.64 3.24
CA ILE A 112 -1.76 13.92 2.55
C ILE A 112 -0.65 13.65 3.54
N HIS A 113 -0.34 12.39 3.77
CA HIS A 113 0.83 11.98 4.51
C HIS A 113 1.82 11.28 3.58
N PHE A 114 3.13 11.44 3.83
CA PHE A 114 4.17 10.77 3.08
C PHE A 114 4.90 9.76 3.95
N HIS A 115 4.82 8.49 3.57
CA HIS A 115 5.79 7.51 4.00
C HIS A 115 7.05 7.67 3.16
N THR A 116 8.20 7.90 3.79
CA THR A 116 9.50 7.93 3.12
C THR A 116 10.13 6.55 3.22
N LYS A 117 10.45 5.95 2.08
CA LYS A 117 11.04 4.62 2.01
C LYS A 117 12.26 4.48 2.92
N VAL A 118 12.20 3.54 3.87
CA VAL A 118 13.24 3.29 4.88
C VAL A 118 14.39 2.49 4.27
N HIS A 119 14.07 1.45 3.51
CA HIS A 119 15.05 0.57 2.87
C HIS A 119 14.97 0.68 1.36
N LEU A 120 15.92 1.41 0.76
CA LEU A 120 16.08 1.41 -0.69
C LEU A 120 16.69 0.09 -1.16
N ALA A 121 16.21 -0.42 -2.29
CA ALA A 121 16.84 -1.57 -2.93
C ALA A 121 18.27 -1.22 -3.38
N PRO A 122 19.23 -2.15 -3.34
CA PRO A 122 20.62 -1.88 -3.74
C PRO A 122 20.72 -1.25 -5.13
N HIS A 123 20.03 -1.80 -6.11
CA HIS A 123 19.97 -1.26 -7.48
C HIS A 123 19.38 0.16 -7.55
N GLU A 124 18.35 0.46 -6.77
CA GLU A 124 17.75 1.79 -6.67
C GLU A 124 18.78 2.80 -6.13
N LYS A 125 19.48 2.44 -5.06
CA LYS A 125 20.53 3.28 -4.46
C LYS A 125 21.69 3.54 -5.44
N GLU A 126 22.22 2.49 -6.06
CA GLU A 126 23.27 2.61 -7.07
C GLU A 126 22.84 3.53 -8.21
N LYS A 127 21.61 3.43 -8.66
CA LYS A 127 21.05 4.26 -9.71
C LYS A 127 20.99 5.74 -9.29
N ILE A 128 20.49 6.05 -8.11
CA ILE A 128 20.47 7.41 -7.55
C ILE A 128 21.90 7.99 -7.50
N GLU A 129 22.86 7.21 -7.00
CA GLU A 129 24.26 7.60 -6.89
C GLU A 129 24.90 7.85 -8.26
N SER A 130 24.55 7.06 -9.29
CA SER A 130 25.04 7.25 -10.68
C SER A 130 24.66 8.60 -11.29
N PHE A 131 23.56 9.21 -10.81
CA PHE A 131 23.13 10.56 -11.17
C PHE A 131 23.73 11.64 -10.25
N ARG A 132 24.78 11.33 -9.47
CA ARG A 132 25.42 12.22 -8.50
C ARG A 132 24.45 12.78 -7.46
N CYS A 133 23.45 12.00 -7.11
CA CYS A 133 22.49 12.28 -6.06
C CYS A 133 22.79 11.44 -4.82
N VAL A 134 22.23 11.84 -3.70
CA VAL A 134 22.33 11.10 -2.43
C VAL A 134 20.93 10.61 -2.05
N ALA A 135 20.81 9.33 -1.76
CA ALA A 135 19.58 8.74 -1.28
C ALA A 135 19.22 9.29 0.12
N ASN A 136 17.96 9.69 0.29
CA ASN A 136 17.40 10.17 1.54
C ASN A 136 16.37 9.15 2.04
N ASN A 137 16.80 8.29 2.95
CA ASN A 137 15.99 7.23 3.52
C ASN A 137 15.07 7.77 4.63
N GLY A 138 13.90 7.15 4.78
CA GLY A 138 13.07 7.27 5.97
C GLY A 138 13.69 6.60 7.19
N ASN A 139 13.04 6.74 8.33
CA ASN A 139 13.48 6.16 9.60
C ASN A 139 12.34 5.62 10.45
N ARG A 140 11.14 5.55 9.92
CA ARG A 140 9.95 5.11 10.64
C ARG A 140 8.92 4.49 9.71
N TYR A 141 8.06 3.68 10.28
CA TYR A 141 6.83 3.17 9.66
C TYR A 141 5.64 3.72 10.43
N GLU A 142 4.57 4.00 9.72
CA GLU A 142 3.35 4.57 10.27
C GLU A 142 2.23 3.54 10.32
N LEU A 143 1.41 3.60 11.37
CA LEU A 143 0.13 2.92 11.45
C LEU A 143 -0.98 3.96 11.25
N TYR A 144 -1.75 3.80 10.19
CA TYR A 144 -2.86 4.68 9.84
C TYR A 144 -4.17 4.12 10.37
N ASN A 145 -5.06 5.02 10.83
CA ASN A 145 -6.46 4.69 11.06
C ASN A 145 -7.35 5.63 10.24
N TRP A 146 -8.15 5.05 9.36
CA TRP A 146 -9.11 5.77 8.55
C TRP A 146 -10.44 5.00 8.50
N ASN A 147 -11.51 5.60 9.00
CA ASN A 147 -12.82 4.96 9.10
C ASN A 147 -12.78 3.58 9.79
N ASP A 148 -12.04 3.49 10.91
CA ASP A 148 -11.79 2.26 11.66
C ASP A 148 -11.07 1.15 10.86
N PHE A 149 -10.42 1.49 9.78
CA PHE A 149 -9.51 0.62 9.04
C PHE A 149 -8.07 0.96 9.41
N TRP A 150 -7.39 0.02 10.07
CA TRP A 150 -6.03 0.16 10.53
C TRP A 150 -5.07 -0.48 9.52
N PHE A 151 -4.18 0.30 8.96
CA PHE A 151 -3.24 -0.20 7.96
C PHE A 151 -1.88 0.47 8.06
N SER A 152 -0.86 -0.21 7.53
CA SER A 152 0.47 0.34 7.31
C SER A 152 0.86 0.21 5.86
N VAL A 153 1.81 1.05 5.43
CA VAL A 153 2.30 1.10 4.04
C VAL A 153 3.77 0.72 3.99
N TYR A 154 4.11 -0.13 3.05
CA TYR A 154 5.48 -0.55 2.74
C TYR A 154 5.79 -0.32 1.26
N CYS A 155 7.00 0.14 0.98
CA CYS A 155 7.43 0.41 -0.38
C CYS A 155 8.44 -0.66 -0.85
N CYS A 156 7.96 -1.62 -1.65
CA CYS A 156 8.75 -2.61 -2.37
C CYS A 156 9.78 -3.34 -1.47
N PHE A 157 11.06 -3.00 -1.55
CA PHE A 157 12.16 -3.67 -0.85
C PHE A 157 12.03 -3.71 0.68
N GLU A 158 11.23 -2.82 1.26
CA GLU A 158 10.96 -2.82 2.71
C GLU A 158 10.30 -4.11 3.20
N LEU A 159 9.50 -4.77 2.34
CA LEU A 159 8.89 -6.06 2.67
C LEU A 159 9.90 -7.19 2.92
N THR A 160 11.14 -7.03 2.49
CA THR A 160 12.19 -8.05 2.74
C THR A 160 12.68 -8.05 4.19
N SER A 161 12.49 -6.95 4.93
CA SER A 161 12.84 -6.86 6.36
C SER A 161 11.80 -7.59 7.21
N ILE A 162 12.20 -8.74 7.77
CA ILE A 162 11.33 -9.54 8.64
C ILE A 162 10.98 -8.74 9.91
N TYR A 163 11.96 -8.06 10.47
CA TYR A 163 11.79 -7.26 11.70
C TYR A 163 10.75 -6.15 11.48
N ASP A 164 10.92 -5.34 10.44
CA ASP A 164 10.04 -4.19 10.21
C ASP A 164 8.61 -4.62 9.87
N ARG A 165 8.44 -5.65 9.02
CA ARG A 165 7.10 -6.11 8.68
C ARG A 165 6.35 -6.77 9.85
N SER A 166 7.06 -7.26 10.89
CA SER A 166 6.44 -7.87 12.06
C SER A 166 5.84 -6.87 13.06
N MET A 167 6.25 -5.59 13.01
CA MET A 167 5.89 -4.57 14.00
C MET A 167 4.37 -4.39 14.17
N PHE A 168 3.60 -4.61 13.11
CA PHE A 168 2.17 -4.33 13.13
C PHE A 168 1.29 -5.58 13.29
N GLN A 169 1.86 -6.70 13.77
CA GLN A 169 1.06 -7.89 14.08
C GLN A 169 -0.06 -7.54 15.05
N ALA A 170 -1.29 -7.95 14.75
CA ALA A 170 -2.54 -7.61 15.43
C ALA A 170 -2.98 -6.12 15.33
N TYR A 171 -2.04 -5.18 15.16
CA TYR A 171 -2.37 -3.76 15.02
C TYR A 171 -3.00 -3.44 13.65
N ALA A 172 -2.35 -3.87 12.57
CA ALA A 172 -2.87 -3.62 11.22
C ALA A 172 -3.96 -4.63 10.84
N ASP A 173 -5.03 -4.14 10.22
CA ASP A 173 -6.00 -4.97 9.49
C ASP A 173 -5.50 -5.30 8.10
N ALA A 174 -4.66 -4.40 7.54
CA ALA A 174 -4.02 -4.62 6.26
C ALA A 174 -2.60 -4.04 6.21
N ILE A 175 -1.75 -4.68 5.44
CA ILE A 175 -0.50 -4.12 4.93
C ILE A 175 -0.70 -3.77 3.45
N ILE A 176 -0.38 -2.52 3.08
CA ILE A 176 -0.45 -2.03 1.71
C ILE A 176 0.98 -1.95 1.18
N ALA A 177 1.27 -2.71 0.12
CA ALA A 177 2.57 -2.75 -0.53
C ALA A 177 2.49 -2.11 -1.91
N VAL A 178 3.21 -0.99 -2.11
CA VAL A 178 3.39 -0.39 -3.42
C VAL A 178 4.73 -0.81 -3.99
N GLU A 179 4.74 -1.33 -5.22
CA GLU A 179 5.91 -2.01 -5.76
C GLU A 179 6.25 -1.59 -7.20
N TRP A 180 7.53 -1.64 -7.49
CA TRP A 180 8.11 -1.70 -8.82
C TRP A 180 9.17 -2.80 -8.84
N ASN A 181 8.73 -4.04 -9.02
CA ASN A 181 9.51 -5.22 -8.69
C ASN A 181 9.39 -6.33 -9.75
N LYS A 182 10.55 -6.82 -10.20
CA LYS A 182 10.69 -7.90 -11.18
C LYS A 182 10.59 -9.30 -10.57
N ASP A 183 10.98 -9.44 -9.29
CA ASP A 183 11.02 -10.75 -8.60
C ASP A 183 9.66 -11.09 -7.97
N THR A 184 8.67 -11.21 -8.84
CA THR A 184 7.27 -11.42 -8.44
C THR A 184 7.06 -12.73 -7.68
N ASN A 185 7.85 -13.77 -7.95
CA ASN A 185 7.74 -15.05 -7.25
C ASN A 185 8.19 -14.95 -5.79
N TYR A 186 9.33 -14.31 -5.54
CA TYR A 186 9.83 -14.10 -4.19
C TYR A 186 8.87 -13.24 -3.36
N TYR A 187 8.41 -12.13 -3.94
CA TYR A 187 7.47 -11.23 -3.27
C TYR A 187 6.08 -11.87 -3.07
N SER A 188 5.65 -12.74 -3.97
CA SER A 188 4.45 -13.56 -3.77
C SER A 188 4.54 -14.41 -2.49
N ASN A 189 5.71 -15.01 -2.23
CA ASN A 189 5.94 -15.80 -1.03
C ASN A 189 6.00 -14.92 0.23
N ILE A 190 6.63 -13.75 0.14
CA ILE A 190 6.64 -12.77 1.24
C ILE A 190 5.21 -12.34 1.60
N VAL A 191 4.41 -11.96 0.61
CA VAL A 191 3.02 -11.49 0.82
C VAL A 191 2.14 -12.58 1.42
N GLU A 192 2.29 -13.84 0.98
CA GLU A 192 1.60 -14.97 1.59
C GLU A 192 1.99 -15.17 3.05
N SER A 193 3.30 -15.22 3.33
CA SER A 193 3.81 -15.38 4.69
C SER A 193 3.35 -14.20 5.57
N LEU A 194 3.53 -12.96 5.09
CA LEU A 194 3.14 -11.76 5.80
C LEU A 194 1.66 -11.76 6.18
N SER A 195 0.78 -12.08 5.23
CA SER A 195 -0.66 -12.14 5.50
C SER A 195 -0.99 -13.15 6.61
N ARG A 196 -0.31 -14.29 6.66
CA ARG A 196 -0.51 -15.32 7.68
C ARG A 196 0.17 -15.00 9.00
N ASP A 197 1.40 -14.46 8.95
CA ASP A 197 2.22 -14.17 10.14
C ASP A 197 1.64 -12.99 10.94
N LEU A 198 1.15 -11.96 10.24
CA LEU A 198 0.47 -10.82 10.87
C LEU A 198 -1.03 -11.05 11.04
N HIS A 199 -1.56 -12.08 10.39
CA HIS A 199 -2.98 -12.41 10.31
C HIS A 199 -3.85 -11.23 9.85
N CYS A 200 -3.46 -10.61 8.73
CA CYS A 200 -4.10 -9.43 8.15
C CYS A 200 -4.28 -9.56 6.63
N PHE A 201 -5.02 -8.64 6.04
CA PHE A 201 -5.04 -8.51 4.58
C PHE A 201 -3.68 -8.00 4.09
N CYS A 202 -3.29 -8.40 2.87
CA CYS A 202 -2.15 -7.82 2.19
C CYS A 202 -2.58 -7.32 0.81
N ILE A 203 -2.43 -6.02 0.56
CA ILE A 203 -2.81 -5.35 -0.68
C ILE A 203 -1.52 -4.99 -1.40
N GLN A 204 -1.13 -5.79 -2.37
CA GLN A 204 0.09 -5.63 -3.15
C GLN A 204 -0.22 -5.04 -4.51
N VAL A 205 0.43 -3.94 -4.89
CA VAL A 205 0.25 -3.29 -6.18
C VAL A 205 1.59 -3.03 -6.85
N ASN A 206 1.84 -3.76 -7.92
CA ASN A 206 3.05 -3.67 -8.73
C ASN A 206 2.75 -3.01 -10.08
N THR A 207 3.77 -2.49 -10.75
CA THR A 207 3.62 -2.05 -12.14
C THR A 207 3.12 -3.19 -13.02
N SER A 208 2.25 -2.87 -13.98
CA SER A 208 1.71 -3.88 -14.90
C SER A 208 2.75 -4.46 -15.86
N GLU A 209 3.95 -3.88 -15.93
CA GLU A 209 5.11 -4.44 -16.66
C GLU A 209 5.49 -5.81 -16.10
N PHE A 210 5.51 -5.94 -14.78
CA PHE A 210 5.88 -7.19 -14.09
C PHE A 210 4.65 -7.94 -13.58
N GLY A 211 3.58 -7.20 -13.26
CA GLY A 211 2.31 -7.75 -12.80
C GLY A 211 2.36 -8.25 -11.36
N ASP A 212 1.47 -9.19 -11.07
CA ASP A 212 1.31 -9.88 -9.79
C ASP A 212 0.69 -9.00 -8.68
N SER A 213 -0.02 -7.91 -9.05
CA SER A 213 -0.85 -7.16 -8.09
C SER A 213 -1.98 -8.03 -7.56
N ARG A 214 -2.26 -7.94 -6.25
CA ARG A 214 -3.23 -8.82 -5.58
C ARG A 214 -3.79 -8.25 -4.29
N ILE A 215 -4.90 -8.86 -3.83
CA ILE A 215 -5.38 -8.75 -2.44
C ILE A 215 -5.35 -10.15 -1.84
N THR A 216 -4.51 -10.34 -0.83
CA THR A 216 -4.29 -11.63 -0.15
C THR A 216 -4.91 -11.61 1.24
N ILE A 217 -5.48 -12.73 1.66
CA ILE A 217 -6.06 -12.94 2.99
C ILE A 217 -5.30 -14.05 3.75
N PRO A 218 -5.34 -14.09 5.09
CA PRO A 218 -4.69 -15.15 5.87
C PRO A 218 -5.43 -16.48 5.74
N SER A 219 -5.34 -17.09 4.56
CA SER A 219 -6.04 -18.32 4.18
C SER A 219 -5.09 -19.44 3.73
N LYS A 220 -5.64 -20.53 3.23
CA LYS A 220 -4.88 -21.59 2.54
C LYS A 220 -4.28 -21.03 1.26
N THR A 221 -3.14 -21.57 0.83
CA THR A 221 -2.42 -21.12 -0.37
C THR A 221 -3.31 -21.09 -1.61
N GLU A 222 -4.22 -22.08 -1.75
CA GLU A 222 -5.11 -22.20 -2.90
C GLU A 222 -6.23 -21.14 -2.94
N THR A 223 -6.56 -20.55 -1.79
CA THR A 223 -7.70 -19.62 -1.63
C THR A 223 -7.29 -18.27 -1.03
N LYS A 224 -5.98 -18.01 -0.93
CA LYS A 224 -5.47 -16.79 -0.28
C LYS A 224 -5.75 -15.51 -1.06
N ASP A 225 -5.76 -15.57 -2.38
CA ASP A 225 -5.92 -14.38 -3.21
C ASP A 225 -7.41 -14.13 -3.50
N LEU A 226 -7.97 -13.03 -2.99
CA LEU A 226 -9.32 -12.56 -3.35
C LEU A 226 -9.34 -12.11 -4.81
N LEU A 227 -8.27 -11.45 -5.23
CA LEU A 227 -8.00 -11.10 -6.62
C LEU A 227 -6.51 -11.16 -6.90
N LYS A 228 -6.16 -11.42 -8.16
CA LYS A 228 -4.79 -11.37 -8.66
C LYS A 228 -4.78 -10.99 -10.14
N VAL A 229 -3.88 -10.07 -10.54
CA VAL A 229 -3.69 -9.66 -11.92
C VAL A 229 -2.26 -9.88 -12.37
N LYS A 230 -2.09 -10.50 -13.54
CA LYS A 230 -0.76 -10.81 -14.09
C LYS A 230 -0.05 -9.63 -14.76
N GLY A 231 -0.69 -8.47 -14.81
CA GLY A 231 -0.18 -7.31 -15.52
C GLY A 231 -0.84 -7.13 -16.89
N GLY A 232 -0.12 -6.53 -17.82
CA GLY A 232 -0.60 -6.24 -19.17
C GLY A 232 -0.55 -4.76 -19.52
N LYS A 233 -0.89 -4.41 -20.77
CA LYS A 233 -0.72 -3.03 -21.28
C LYS A 233 -1.86 -2.08 -20.93
N ASN A 234 -3.02 -2.61 -20.58
CA ASN A 234 -4.22 -1.80 -20.35
C ASN A 234 -4.19 -1.19 -18.94
N ALA A 235 -4.42 0.11 -18.87
CA ALA A 235 -4.69 0.78 -17.60
C ALA A 235 -6.11 0.41 -17.16
N THR A 236 -6.23 -0.23 -16.01
CA THR A 236 -7.52 -0.66 -15.45
C THR A 236 -7.41 -0.84 -13.94
N ILE A 237 -8.53 -1.10 -13.29
CA ILE A 237 -8.56 -1.51 -11.89
C ILE A 237 -9.15 -2.91 -11.76
N LEU A 238 -8.67 -3.65 -10.76
CA LEU A 238 -9.38 -4.80 -10.20
C LEU A 238 -9.76 -4.46 -8.77
N LEU A 239 -10.93 -4.87 -8.35
CA LEU A 239 -11.44 -4.54 -7.03
C LEU A 239 -12.10 -5.74 -6.35
N ASP A 240 -12.02 -5.75 -5.03
CA ASP A 240 -12.79 -6.67 -4.18
C ASP A 240 -13.12 -6.00 -2.85
N THR A 241 -13.99 -6.64 -2.09
CA THR A 241 -14.41 -6.18 -0.76
C THR A 241 -13.71 -6.98 0.32
N ILE A 242 -12.91 -6.32 1.15
CA ILE A 242 -12.32 -6.92 2.35
C ILE A 242 -13.29 -6.83 3.53
N ASP A 243 -13.42 -7.94 4.26
CA ASP A 243 -14.28 -8.06 5.43
C ASP A 243 -13.46 -7.90 6.72
N ILE A 244 -13.22 -6.63 7.11
CA ILE A 244 -12.41 -6.27 8.28
C ILE A 244 -13.06 -6.79 9.57
N VAL A 245 -14.36 -6.57 9.72
CA VAL A 245 -15.12 -6.99 10.91
C VAL A 245 -15.13 -8.51 11.03
N GLY A 246 -15.35 -9.22 9.93
CA GLY A 246 -15.29 -10.68 9.88
C GLY A 246 -13.93 -11.24 10.27
N LEU A 247 -12.82 -10.60 9.81
CA LEU A 247 -11.47 -11.01 10.19
C LEU A 247 -11.22 -10.79 11.69
N ARG A 248 -11.53 -9.61 12.23
CA ARG A 248 -11.38 -9.30 13.68
C ARG A 248 -12.22 -10.24 14.55
N ASN A 249 -13.48 -10.50 14.16
CA ASN A 249 -14.35 -11.46 14.85
C ASN A 249 -13.79 -12.89 14.81
N PHE A 250 -13.14 -13.28 13.72
CA PHE A 250 -12.46 -14.57 13.66
C PHE A 250 -11.24 -14.60 14.59
N GLN A 251 -10.42 -13.55 14.60
CA GLN A 251 -9.24 -13.42 15.46
C GLN A 251 -9.59 -13.54 16.94
N LEU A 252 -10.71 -12.95 17.39
CA LEU A 252 -11.16 -12.99 18.79
C LEU A 252 -11.72 -14.35 19.24
N LYS A 253 -11.90 -15.30 18.34
CA LYS A 253 -12.26 -16.67 18.70
C LYS A 253 -11.00 -17.41 19.16
N GLY A 254 -10.93 -17.90 20.36
CA GLY A 254 -9.76 -18.65 20.84
C GLY A 254 -9.26 -19.73 19.86
N HIS A 255 -7.98 -20.00 19.85
CA HIS A 255 -7.27 -20.86 18.87
C HIS A 255 -7.97 -22.20 18.59
N THR A 256 -8.41 -22.91 19.63
CA THR A 256 -9.14 -24.20 19.50
C THR A 256 -10.44 -24.05 18.69
N LEU A 257 -11.16 -22.93 18.83
CA LEU A 257 -12.37 -22.67 18.06
C LEU A 257 -12.03 -22.26 16.63
N GLN A 258 -10.97 -21.50 16.45
CA GLN A 258 -10.46 -21.12 15.11
C GLN A 258 -10.07 -22.39 14.32
N GLU A 259 -9.39 -23.37 14.91
CA GLU A 259 -9.03 -24.65 14.27
C GLU A 259 -10.28 -25.41 13.81
N LYS A 260 -11.26 -25.59 14.70
CA LYS A 260 -12.54 -26.27 14.37
C LYS A 260 -13.30 -25.57 13.24
N ILE A 261 -13.22 -24.24 13.20
CA ILE A 261 -13.89 -23.43 12.17
C ILE A 261 -13.09 -23.39 10.86
N SER A 262 -11.76 -23.52 10.89
CA SER A 262 -10.90 -23.38 9.71
C SER A 262 -10.99 -24.56 8.73
N GLU A 263 -11.50 -25.71 9.15
CA GLU A 263 -11.83 -26.81 8.25
C GLU A 263 -13.01 -26.41 7.36
N GLY A 264 -12.70 -25.92 6.16
CA GLY A 264 -13.67 -25.48 5.15
C GLY A 264 -13.98 -23.99 5.10
N LYS A 265 -13.26 -23.12 5.81
CA LYS A 265 -13.55 -21.68 5.89
C LYS A 265 -12.42 -20.73 5.47
N LYS A 266 -12.77 -19.45 5.38
CA LYS A 266 -12.04 -18.35 4.76
C LYS A 266 -10.65 -18.09 5.37
N TYR A 267 -10.46 -18.26 6.69
CA TYR A 267 -9.23 -17.88 7.38
C TYR A 267 -8.54 -19.09 8.05
N LYS A 268 -7.22 -19.08 8.08
CA LYS A 268 -6.39 -19.96 8.91
C LYS A 268 -6.36 -19.45 10.35
N PRO A 269 -6.05 -20.30 11.35
CA PRO A 269 -5.83 -19.84 12.72
C PRO A 269 -4.76 -18.74 12.80
N THR A 270 -4.89 -17.89 13.82
CA THR A 270 -3.88 -16.88 14.16
C THR A 270 -2.54 -17.55 14.50
N PRO A 271 -1.40 -16.90 14.21
CA PRO A 271 -0.09 -17.43 14.57
C PRO A 271 0.09 -17.53 16.10
N PRO A 272 1.09 -18.29 16.58
CA PRO A 272 1.49 -18.25 17.99
C PRO A 272 1.78 -16.83 18.45
N ASP A 273 1.56 -16.56 19.73
CA ASP A 273 1.81 -15.26 20.38
C ASP A 273 1.05 -14.07 19.78
N PHE A 274 -0.04 -14.32 19.05
CA PHE A 274 -0.90 -13.28 18.50
C PHE A 274 -1.58 -12.47 19.61
N ASN A 275 -1.48 -11.14 19.56
CA ASN A 275 -2.00 -10.26 20.59
C ASN A 275 -3.50 -9.97 20.41
N TYR A 276 -4.32 -10.79 21.04
CA TYR A 276 -5.79 -10.67 21.02
C TYR A 276 -6.31 -9.39 21.70
N ASP A 277 -5.59 -8.87 22.69
CA ASP A 277 -6.00 -7.66 23.41
C ASP A 277 -6.01 -6.44 22.50
N VAL A 278 -5.04 -6.35 21.58
CA VAL A 278 -4.99 -5.28 20.57
C VAL A 278 -6.24 -5.33 19.69
N VAL A 279 -6.62 -6.51 19.21
CA VAL A 279 -7.83 -6.66 18.37
C VAL A 279 -9.10 -6.32 19.16
N SER A 280 -9.20 -6.75 20.42
CA SER A 280 -10.30 -6.41 21.31
C SER A 280 -10.42 -4.90 21.49
N LYS A 281 -9.32 -4.22 21.73
CA LYS A 281 -9.28 -2.75 21.89
C LYS A 281 -9.69 -2.02 20.60
N LYS A 282 -9.26 -2.49 19.43
CA LYS A 282 -9.74 -1.95 18.14
C LYS A 282 -11.26 -2.07 18.03
N MET A 283 -11.83 -3.23 18.38
CA MET A 283 -13.28 -3.45 18.32
C MET A 283 -14.07 -2.55 19.28
N HIS A 284 -13.51 -2.21 20.44
CA HIS A 284 -14.11 -1.32 21.42
C HIS A 284 -13.70 0.16 21.23
N LYS A 285 -12.96 0.49 20.17
CA LYS A 285 -12.46 1.85 19.87
C LYS A 285 -11.59 2.46 20.98
N SER A 286 -10.96 1.63 21.81
CA SER A 286 -10.10 2.03 22.92
C SER A 286 -8.61 1.86 22.64
N LEU A 287 -8.23 1.64 21.38
CA LEU A 287 -6.82 1.42 21.02
C LEU A 287 -5.96 2.67 21.18
N TRP A 288 -6.56 3.86 21.11
CA TRP A 288 -5.83 5.12 21.32
C TRP A 288 -5.22 5.24 22.72
N ASP A 289 -5.84 4.59 23.74
CA ASP A 289 -5.35 4.58 25.13
C ASP A 289 -4.08 3.71 25.31
N VAL A 290 -3.59 3.05 24.25
CA VAL A 290 -2.48 2.09 24.29
C VAL A 290 -1.27 2.59 23.50
N VAL A 291 -1.46 3.58 22.63
CA VAL A 291 -0.41 4.10 21.73
C VAL A 291 0.26 5.34 22.33
N GLU A 292 -0.25 5.86 23.44
CA GLU A 292 0.42 6.84 24.30
C GLU A 292 1.41 6.12 25.25
#